data_57ea41d42895a5c483f7522ff7c56087
#
_entry.id   57ea41d42895a5c483f7522ff7c56087
#
_cell.length_a   1.000
_cell.length_b   1.000
_cell.length_c   1.000
_cell.angle_alpha   90.00
_cell.angle_beta   90.00
_cell.angle_gamma   90.00
#
_symmetry.space_group_name_H-M   'P 1'
#
loop_
_entity.id
_entity.type
_entity.pdbx_description
1 polymer ?
#
loop_
_entity_poly.entity_id
_entity_poly.type
_entity_poly.pdbx_seq_one_letter_code
_entity_poly.pdbx_strand_id
1 'polypeptide(L)'
;MFIDSFNYFEGQLNHIFVRNFGVCKDWSHVQSHKEMNKLINNYRIPVVDLPALSARERKFIDTKRLSFSQAMKHSEFFLISQQRLHTFLEDCFRLIEDVGLFNNAPNRNKKDVSAPYERKKNEEMQTENEQRNE
;
A
#
# COMPACT_ATOMS: atom_id res chain seq x y z
N MET A 1 3.53 8.73 -10.32
CA MET A 1 3.82 8.69 -8.85
C MET A 1 3.90 7.28 -8.28
N PHE A 2 2.87 6.40 -8.32
CA PHE A 2 3.00 5.02 -7.80
C PHE A 2 4.00 4.18 -8.63
N ILE A 3 3.86 4.18 -9.95
CA ILE A 3 4.75 3.47 -10.88
C ILE A 3 6.19 3.97 -10.73
N ASP A 4 6.38 5.26 -10.64
CA ASP A 4 7.71 5.87 -10.49
C ASP A 4 8.36 5.50 -9.14
N SER A 5 7.57 5.53 -8.06
CA SER A 5 8.03 5.09 -6.73
C SER A 5 8.40 3.61 -6.74
N PHE A 6 7.57 2.77 -7.38
CA PHE A 6 7.84 1.34 -7.48
C PHE A 6 9.13 1.07 -8.25
N ASN A 7 9.32 1.75 -9.39
CA ASN A 7 10.52 1.61 -10.22
C ASN A 7 11.77 2.13 -9.52
N TYR A 8 11.64 3.25 -8.76
CA TYR A 8 12.76 3.82 -8.01
C TYR A 8 13.32 2.85 -6.96
N PHE A 9 12.44 2.15 -6.26
CA PHE A 9 12.84 1.19 -5.22
C PHE A 9 13.05 -0.23 -5.77
N GLU A 10 12.90 -0.46 -7.06
CA GLU A 10 13.13 -1.75 -7.74
C GLU A 10 12.44 -2.95 -7.06
N GLY A 11 11.30 -2.72 -6.43
CA GLY A 11 10.56 -3.76 -5.70
C GLY A 11 11.20 -4.21 -4.36
N GLN A 12 12.21 -3.50 -3.86
CA GLN A 12 12.85 -3.81 -2.57
C GLN A 12 11.92 -3.54 -1.38
N LEU A 13 10.94 -2.63 -1.55
CA LEU A 13 9.97 -2.32 -0.52
C LEU A 13 8.70 -3.14 -0.69
N ASN A 14 8.08 -3.47 0.44
CA ASN A 14 6.73 -4.01 0.44
C ASN A 14 5.74 -2.91 0.08
N HIS A 15 4.97 -3.11 -0.99
CA HIS A 15 3.98 -2.16 -1.45
C HIS A 15 2.57 -2.69 -1.20
N ILE A 16 1.68 -1.80 -0.82
CA ILE A 16 0.22 -2.00 -0.86
C ILE A 16 -0.37 -0.99 -1.83
N PHE A 17 -1.32 -1.40 -2.63
CA PHE A 17 -2.15 -0.49 -3.39
C PHE A 17 -3.46 -0.24 -2.65
N VAL A 18 -3.67 1.00 -2.20
CA VAL A 18 -4.85 1.38 -1.43
C VAL A 18 -5.82 2.17 -2.30
N ARG A 19 -7.05 1.67 -2.44
CA ARG A 19 -8.16 2.41 -3.04
C ARG A 19 -8.98 3.05 -1.90
N ASN A 20 -8.89 4.36 -1.78
CA ASN A 20 -9.60 5.10 -0.75
C ASN A 20 -10.96 5.59 -1.29
N PHE A 21 -12.02 4.85 -1.00
CA PHE A 21 -13.37 5.21 -1.41
C PHE A 21 -13.94 6.44 -0.70
N GLY A 22 -13.29 6.91 0.33
CA GLY A 22 -13.60 8.20 0.96
C GLY A 22 -13.20 9.40 0.09
N VAL A 23 -12.20 9.24 -0.76
CA VAL A 23 -11.67 10.30 -1.63
C VAL A 23 -12.21 10.17 -3.06
N CYS A 24 -12.19 8.97 -3.61
CA CYS A 24 -12.64 8.69 -4.96
C CYS A 24 -13.61 7.51 -4.95
N LYS A 25 -14.78 7.69 -5.56
CA LYS A 25 -15.81 6.64 -5.64
C LYS A 25 -15.62 5.72 -6.84
N ASP A 26 -14.99 6.22 -7.89
CA ASP A 26 -14.77 5.50 -9.14
C ASP A 26 -13.27 5.28 -9.38
N TRP A 27 -12.87 4.01 -9.33
CA TRP A 27 -11.51 3.55 -9.56
C TRP A 27 -11.33 2.84 -10.90
N SER A 28 -12.35 2.91 -11.79
CA SER A 28 -12.33 2.23 -13.10
C SER A 28 -11.14 2.64 -13.97
N HIS A 29 -10.75 3.92 -13.93
CA HIS A 29 -9.60 4.45 -14.64
C HIS A 29 -8.28 3.80 -14.19
N VAL A 30 -8.14 3.46 -12.91
CA VAL A 30 -6.97 2.74 -12.40
C VAL A 30 -7.02 1.27 -12.81
N GLN A 31 -8.21 0.66 -12.74
CA GLN A 31 -8.41 -0.74 -13.16
C GLN A 31 -8.15 -0.94 -14.66
N SER A 32 -8.40 0.09 -15.48
CA SER A 32 -8.12 0.06 -16.92
C SER A 32 -6.66 0.38 -17.27
N HIS A 33 -5.85 0.87 -16.32
CA HIS A 33 -4.47 1.27 -16.58
C HIS A 33 -3.55 0.04 -16.73
N LYS A 34 -3.13 -0.25 -17.94
CA LYS A 34 -2.40 -1.48 -18.29
C LYS A 34 -1.10 -1.67 -17.50
N GLU A 35 -0.32 -0.61 -17.34
CA GLU A 35 0.96 -0.69 -16.62
C GLU A 35 0.75 -0.93 -15.13
N MET A 36 -0.23 -0.27 -14.51
CA MET A 36 -0.59 -0.48 -13.13
C MET A 36 -1.01 -1.93 -12.88
N ASN A 37 -1.88 -2.46 -13.72
CA ASN A 37 -2.34 -3.85 -13.62
C ASN A 37 -1.19 -4.84 -13.79
N LYS A 38 -0.26 -4.59 -14.72
CA LYS A 38 0.93 -5.42 -14.87
C LYS A 38 1.78 -5.42 -13.59
N LEU A 39 2.01 -4.25 -12.98
CA LEU A 39 2.77 -4.16 -11.73
C LEU A 39 2.06 -4.90 -10.59
N ILE A 40 0.78 -4.63 -10.37
CA ILE A 40 -0.01 -5.28 -9.33
C ILE A 40 0.04 -6.81 -9.47
N ASN A 41 -0.16 -7.32 -10.69
CA ASN A 41 -0.22 -8.75 -10.94
C ASN A 41 1.16 -9.42 -10.90
N ASN A 42 2.18 -8.83 -11.53
CA ASN A 42 3.52 -9.40 -11.62
C ASN A 42 4.20 -9.49 -10.25
N TYR A 43 4.01 -8.46 -9.44
CA TYR A 43 4.62 -8.39 -8.11
C TYR A 43 3.66 -8.79 -6.99
N ARG A 44 2.43 -9.24 -7.35
CA ARG A 44 1.40 -9.65 -6.39
C ARG A 44 1.17 -8.60 -5.30
N ILE A 45 1.11 -7.34 -5.73
CA ILE A 45 0.89 -6.22 -4.81
C ILE A 45 -0.53 -6.33 -4.24
N PRO A 46 -0.70 -6.42 -2.92
CA PRO A 46 -2.02 -6.45 -2.33
C PRO A 46 -2.80 -5.18 -2.64
N VAL A 47 -4.08 -5.34 -2.93
CA VAL A 47 -5.01 -4.23 -3.14
C VAL A 47 -5.96 -4.18 -1.96
N VAL A 48 -6.04 -3.04 -1.30
CA VAL A 48 -6.91 -2.79 -0.15
C VAL A 48 -7.91 -1.71 -0.47
N ASP A 49 -9.18 -2.01 -0.22
CA ASP A 49 -10.29 -1.08 -0.38
C ASP A 49 -10.65 -0.47 0.97
N LEU A 50 -10.22 0.77 1.23
CA LEU A 50 -10.61 1.44 2.45
C LEU A 50 -12.04 1.98 2.33
N PRO A 51 -12.88 1.77 3.35
CA PRO A 51 -14.24 2.27 3.38
C PRO A 51 -14.27 3.81 3.37
N ALA A 52 -15.43 4.37 3.06
CA ALA A 52 -15.65 5.80 3.16
C ALA A 52 -16.14 6.16 4.56
N LEU A 53 -15.48 7.09 5.23
CA LEU A 53 -16.06 7.75 6.39
C LEU A 53 -17.31 8.55 5.93
N SER A 54 -18.37 8.53 6.72
CA SER A 54 -19.59 9.26 6.39
C SER A 54 -19.30 10.74 6.12
N ALA A 55 -20.02 11.30 5.15
CA ALA A 55 -19.78 12.68 4.71
C ALA A 55 -19.94 13.72 5.84
N ARG A 56 -20.81 13.44 6.82
CA ARG A 56 -21.05 14.30 7.96
C ARG A 56 -19.83 14.37 8.88
N GLU A 57 -19.33 13.20 9.29
CA GLU A 57 -18.18 13.09 10.18
C GLU A 57 -16.91 13.62 9.50
N ARG A 58 -16.71 13.28 8.23
CA ARG A 58 -15.60 13.81 7.44
C ARG A 58 -15.63 15.33 7.35
N LYS A 59 -16.79 15.93 6.98
CA LYS A 59 -16.93 17.38 6.89
C LYS A 59 -16.65 18.07 8.22
N PHE A 60 -17.09 17.49 9.34
CA PHE A 60 -16.82 18.03 10.67
C PHE A 60 -15.32 18.05 10.95
N ILE A 61 -14.64 16.91 10.75
CA ILE A 61 -13.20 16.74 10.98
C ILE A 61 -12.39 17.72 10.12
N ASP A 62 -12.70 17.79 8.83
CA ASP A 62 -12.01 18.66 7.88
C ASP A 62 -12.23 20.15 8.21
N THR A 63 -13.47 20.56 8.53
CA THR A 63 -13.79 21.95 8.85
C THR A 63 -13.10 22.41 10.13
N LYS A 64 -13.05 21.55 11.13
CA LYS A 64 -12.40 21.84 12.42
C LYS A 64 -10.89 21.55 12.41
N ARG A 65 -10.36 20.96 11.31
CA ARG A 65 -8.96 20.55 11.16
C ARG A 65 -8.48 19.65 12.31
N LEU A 66 -9.29 18.68 12.68
CA LEU A 66 -9.02 17.76 13.77
C LEU A 66 -8.32 16.49 13.27
N SER A 67 -7.46 15.90 14.10
CA SER A 67 -7.12 14.49 13.95
C SER A 67 -8.30 13.60 14.39
N PHE A 68 -8.29 12.33 14.02
CA PHE A 68 -9.34 11.40 14.44
C PHE A 68 -9.42 11.28 15.97
N SER A 69 -8.27 11.26 16.65
CA SER A 69 -8.23 11.19 18.11
C SER A 69 -8.76 12.47 18.78
N GLN A 70 -8.55 13.65 18.17
CA GLN A 70 -9.12 14.91 18.64
C GLN A 70 -10.63 14.95 18.39
N ALA A 71 -11.09 14.48 17.24
CA ALA A 71 -12.51 14.40 16.93
C ALA A 71 -13.26 13.51 17.93
N MET A 72 -12.71 12.36 18.29
CA MET A 72 -13.28 11.44 19.28
C MET A 72 -13.50 12.08 20.66
N LYS A 73 -12.72 13.11 21.01
CA LYS A 73 -12.79 13.81 22.29
C LYS A 73 -13.52 15.14 22.22
N HIS A 74 -13.95 15.55 21.00
CA HIS A 74 -14.56 16.86 20.80
C HIS A 74 -16.02 16.86 21.26
N SER A 75 -16.41 17.86 22.05
CA SER A 75 -17.76 17.96 22.64
C SER A 75 -18.90 18.00 21.65
N GLU A 76 -18.69 18.58 20.47
CA GLU A 76 -19.66 18.63 19.37
C GLU A 76 -19.71 17.34 18.54
N PHE A 77 -18.81 16.39 18.80
CA PHE A 77 -18.77 15.12 18.10
C PHE A 77 -19.52 14.06 18.90
N PHE A 78 -20.84 14.00 18.65
CA PHE A 78 -21.76 13.19 19.45
C PHE A 78 -21.45 11.70 19.41
N LEU A 79 -21.99 10.96 20.38
CA LEU A 79 -21.76 9.54 20.57
C LEU A 79 -21.92 8.70 19.29
N ILE A 80 -22.97 8.98 18.51
CA ILE A 80 -23.21 8.27 17.24
C ILE A 80 -22.07 8.53 16.23
N SER A 81 -21.57 9.75 16.16
CA SER A 81 -20.44 10.10 15.30
C SER A 81 -19.14 9.47 15.78
N GLN A 82 -18.95 9.38 17.10
CA GLN A 82 -17.81 8.68 17.70
C GLN A 82 -17.85 7.18 17.37
N GLN A 83 -18.99 6.53 17.50
CA GLN A 83 -19.16 5.12 17.13
C GLN A 83 -18.88 4.88 15.64
N ARG A 84 -19.40 5.73 14.75
CA ARG A 84 -19.13 5.62 13.30
C ARG A 84 -17.66 5.78 12.97
N LEU A 85 -17.01 6.76 13.61
CA LEU A 85 -15.57 6.96 13.41
C LEU A 85 -14.77 5.77 13.96
N HIS A 86 -15.15 5.23 15.11
CA HIS A 86 -14.51 4.06 15.69
C HIS A 86 -14.63 2.84 14.75
N THR A 87 -15.84 2.51 14.31
CA THR A 87 -16.08 1.41 13.37
C THR A 87 -15.30 1.60 12.07
N PHE A 88 -15.28 2.82 11.53
CA PHE A 88 -14.49 3.14 10.33
C PHE A 88 -12.99 2.86 10.53
N LEU A 89 -12.43 3.27 11.66
CA LEU A 89 -11.02 3.04 11.98
C LEU A 89 -10.73 1.55 12.19
N GLU A 90 -11.59 0.83 12.90
CA GLU A 90 -11.46 -0.62 13.10
C GLU A 90 -11.48 -1.36 11.77
N ASP A 91 -12.42 -1.03 10.88
CA ASP A 91 -12.49 -1.62 9.55
C ASP A 91 -11.24 -1.33 8.71
N CYS A 92 -10.74 -0.08 8.73
CA CYS A 92 -9.52 0.28 8.04
C CYS A 92 -8.30 -0.51 8.56
N PHE A 93 -8.12 -0.60 9.87
CA PHE A 93 -7.00 -1.32 10.48
C PHE A 93 -7.09 -2.82 10.18
N ARG A 94 -8.26 -3.43 10.33
CA ARG A 94 -8.48 -4.83 10.01
C ARG A 94 -8.11 -5.15 8.56
N LEU A 95 -8.58 -4.33 7.60
CA LEU A 95 -8.28 -4.52 6.19
C LEU A 95 -6.78 -4.41 5.87
N ILE A 96 -6.04 -3.55 6.58
CA ILE A 96 -4.59 -3.42 6.43
C ILE A 96 -3.87 -4.60 7.09
N GLU A 97 -4.33 -5.06 8.26
CA GLU A 97 -3.77 -6.21 8.97
C GLU A 97 -3.98 -7.51 8.18
N ASP A 98 -5.14 -7.72 7.58
CA ASP A 98 -5.49 -8.90 6.78
C ASP A 98 -4.54 -9.07 5.57
N VAL A 99 -3.92 -8.01 5.11
CA VAL A 99 -2.89 -8.07 4.06
C VAL A 99 -1.60 -8.74 4.55
N GLY A 100 -1.42 -8.86 5.87
CA GLY A 100 -0.27 -9.54 6.47
C GLY A 100 1.07 -8.81 6.34
N LEU A 101 1.06 -7.51 6.04
CA LEU A 101 2.31 -6.73 5.92
C LEU A 101 3.08 -6.62 7.23
N PHE A 102 2.37 -6.62 8.34
CA PHE A 102 2.95 -6.49 9.68
C PHE A 102 3.27 -7.85 10.31
N ASN A 103 2.78 -8.93 9.72
CA ASN A 103 3.12 -10.27 10.14
C ASN A 103 4.49 -10.61 9.59
N ASN A 104 5.53 -10.55 10.41
CA ASN A 104 6.87 -11.05 10.13
C ASN A 104 6.90 -12.58 9.95
N ALA A 105 5.86 -13.18 9.46
CA ALA A 105 5.87 -14.58 9.07
C ALA A 105 6.65 -14.71 7.76
N PRO A 106 7.77 -15.45 7.73
CA PRO A 106 8.54 -15.71 6.51
C PRO A 106 7.82 -16.74 5.67
N ASN A 107 6.66 -16.42 5.11
CA ASN A 107 5.95 -17.33 4.23
C ASN A 107 5.47 -16.66 2.95
N ARG A 108 6.34 -15.91 2.31
CA ARG A 108 6.31 -15.83 0.86
C ARG A 108 7.25 -16.93 0.40
N ASN A 109 6.70 -17.96 -0.24
CA ASN A 109 7.46 -18.87 -1.05
C ASN A 109 8.44 -18.02 -1.87
N LYS A 110 9.70 -17.99 -1.43
CA LYS A 110 10.83 -17.54 -2.22
C LYS A 110 11.05 -18.59 -3.31
N LYS A 111 10.11 -18.72 -4.24
CA LYS A 111 10.36 -19.32 -5.53
C LYS A 111 10.81 -18.18 -6.42
N ASP A 112 12.12 -18.12 -6.55
CA ASP A 112 12.85 -17.54 -7.67
C ASP A 112 12.53 -16.08 -8.03
N VAL A 113 12.78 -15.18 -7.07
CA VAL A 113 13.31 -13.88 -7.43
C VAL A 113 14.75 -13.84 -6.90
N SER A 114 15.64 -14.57 -7.54
CA SER A 114 17.04 -14.19 -7.55
C SER A 114 17.07 -12.78 -8.09
N ALA A 115 17.33 -11.84 -7.19
CA ALA A 115 17.27 -10.43 -7.50
C ALA A 115 18.11 -10.14 -8.75
N PRO A 116 17.62 -9.30 -9.68
CA PRO A 116 18.41 -8.91 -10.87
C PRO A 116 19.82 -8.40 -10.52
N TYR A 117 19.98 -7.93 -9.29
CA TYR A 117 21.24 -7.42 -8.75
C TYR A 117 22.29 -8.51 -8.53
N GLU A 118 21.93 -9.72 -8.09
CA GLU A 118 22.90 -10.81 -7.93
C GLU A 118 23.33 -11.38 -9.29
N ARG A 119 22.48 -11.34 -10.31
CA ARG A 119 22.85 -11.73 -11.66
C ARG A 119 23.93 -10.83 -12.27
N LYS A 120 23.75 -9.49 -12.17
CA LYS A 120 24.74 -8.54 -12.70
C LYS A 120 26.10 -8.69 -12.00
N LYS A 121 26.11 -8.89 -10.69
CA LYS A 121 27.36 -9.05 -9.93
C LYS A 121 28.10 -10.34 -10.27
N ASN A 122 27.37 -11.40 -10.56
CA ASN A 122 27.98 -12.68 -11.00
C ASN A 122 28.47 -12.64 -12.44
N GLU A 123 27.80 -11.91 -13.33
CA GLU A 123 28.23 -11.68 -14.71
C GLU A 123 29.47 -10.79 -14.77
N GLU A 124 29.54 -9.73 -13.95
CA GLU A 124 30.73 -8.87 -13.86
C GLU A 124 31.94 -9.61 -13.28
N MET A 125 31.78 -10.47 -12.26
CA MET A 125 32.88 -11.29 -11.71
C MET A 125 33.34 -12.39 -12.65
N GLN A 126 32.49 -12.91 -13.51
CA GLN A 126 32.90 -13.91 -14.51
C GLN A 126 33.72 -13.28 -15.64
N THR A 127 33.32 -12.10 -16.12
CA THR A 127 34.06 -11.36 -17.15
C THR A 127 35.44 -10.88 -16.68
N GLU A 128 35.57 -10.47 -15.41
CA GLU A 128 36.86 -10.09 -14.85
C GLU A 128 37.83 -11.28 -14.69
N ASN A 129 37.33 -12.48 -14.41
CA ASN A 129 38.14 -13.69 -14.28
C ASN A 129 38.60 -14.25 -15.65
N GLU A 130 37.81 -14.08 -16.69
CA GLU A 130 38.19 -14.50 -18.05
C GLU A 130 39.29 -13.62 -18.64
N GLN A 131 39.27 -12.30 -18.33
CA GLN A 131 40.31 -11.36 -18.79
C GLN A 131 41.65 -11.47 -18.06
N ARG A 132 41.71 -12.18 -16.92
CA ARG A 132 42.99 -12.43 -16.19
C ARG A 132 43.72 -13.68 -16.59
N ASN A 133 43.09 -14.51 -17.39
CA ASN A 133 43.67 -15.81 -17.81
C ASN A 133 44.11 -15.83 -19.28
N GLU A 134 44.10 -14.70 -19.99
CA GLU A 134 44.76 -14.47 -21.27
C GLU A 134 46.07 -13.66 -21.08
#